data_9d44a569d9e4ba11ff59dea2f2459752
#
_entry.id   9d44a569d9e4ba11ff59dea2f2459752
#
_cell.length_a   1.000
_cell.length_b   1.000
_cell.length_c   1.000
_cell.angle_alpha   90.00
_cell.angle_beta   90.00
_cell.angle_gamma   90.00
#
_symmetry.space_group_name_H-M   'P 1'
#
loop_
_entity.id
_entity.type
_entity.pdbx_description
1 polymer ?
#
loop_
_entity_poly.entity_id
_entity_poly.type
_entity_poly.pdbx_seq_one_letter_code
_entity_poly.pdbx_strand_id
1 'polypeptide(L)'
;MNILEISLFITAVVGVIALGIWKSRDDDTKGEKDASDYFLAGRGLTWWLIGFSLIAANISTEQFVGMTGGAADRQGLAIASWEWCASITLVIVAFWFLPKFLKAGIYTIPEFLEYRFDSVARLSMSIPAILTLVFVNTSTVIFSGAKFVSEYYADVPVLGNLTAMCWAIALLAAIYVFIGGLKACAWTDLIWGGSLILGGAIVMFLAFQHLGEKSADELILTKVANSEATVQDLEQAGPVERFILLNDGVDGEAKAVVGANGAGGKLHMVRPADDPDMPWTALMIGIWIPNFFYWGLNQFIVQRTLGAKSLAEGQRGIVFAAFLKLCIXXXXCFCRRDSGDPGF
;
A
#
# COMPACT_ATOMS: atom_id res chain seq x y z
N MET A 1 -24.09 -1.21 17.47
CA MET A 1 -23.27 -1.94 16.48
C MET A 1 -23.80 -3.32 16.23
N ASN A 2 -23.74 -3.76 14.98
CA ASN A 2 -24.49 -4.97 14.57
C ASN A 2 -23.62 -6.24 14.77
N ILE A 3 -24.12 -7.20 15.51
CA ILE A 3 -23.45 -8.50 15.72
C ILE A 3 -23.10 -9.14 14.36
N LEU A 4 -23.90 -8.87 13.33
CA LEU A 4 -23.67 -9.36 11.98
C LEU A 4 -22.33 -8.83 11.40
N GLU A 5 -22.02 -7.56 11.60
CA GLU A 5 -20.78 -6.94 11.10
C GLU A 5 -19.54 -7.58 11.73
N ILE A 6 -19.58 -7.77 13.05
CA ILE A 6 -18.48 -8.41 13.79
C ILE A 6 -18.29 -9.85 13.31
N SER A 7 -19.40 -10.60 13.17
CA SER A 7 -19.31 -12.00 12.73
C SER A 7 -18.81 -12.12 11.30
N LEU A 8 -19.21 -11.21 10.40
CA LEU A 8 -18.71 -11.17 9.02
C LEU A 8 -17.20 -10.87 8.99
N PHE A 9 -16.77 -9.89 9.78
CA PHE A 9 -15.35 -9.52 9.86
C PHE A 9 -14.49 -10.70 10.33
N ILE A 10 -14.89 -11.33 11.46
CA ILE A 10 -14.14 -12.48 12.01
C ILE A 10 -14.16 -13.66 11.03
N THR A 11 -15.32 -13.94 10.42
CA THR A 11 -15.46 -15.04 9.44
C THR A 11 -14.57 -14.80 8.22
N ALA A 12 -14.51 -13.56 7.72
CA ALA A 12 -13.64 -13.21 6.59
C ALA A 12 -12.16 -13.43 6.93
N VAL A 13 -11.71 -12.93 8.09
CA VAL A 13 -10.32 -13.07 8.52
C VAL A 13 -9.94 -14.56 8.67
N VAL A 14 -10.74 -15.31 9.43
CA VAL A 14 -10.48 -16.74 9.67
C VAL A 14 -10.57 -17.53 8.36
N GLY A 15 -11.56 -17.23 7.53
CA GLY A 15 -11.77 -17.92 6.24
C GLY A 15 -10.60 -17.73 5.27
N VAL A 16 -10.07 -16.51 5.15
CA VAL A 16 -8.93 -16.22 4.26
C VAL A 16 -7.67 -16.94 4.77
N ILE A 17 -7.42 -16.90 6.08
CA ILE A 17 -6.27 -17.60 6.69
C ILE A 17 -6.40 -19.12 6.45
N ALA A 18 -7.57 -19.70 6.71
CA ALA A 18 -7.82 -21.12 6.50
C ALA A 18 -7.62 -21.52 5.03
N LEU A 19 -8.08 -20.68 4.10
CA LEU A 19 -7.90 -20.89 2.66
C LEU A 19 -6.41 -20.87 2.26
N GLY A 20 -5.64 -19.90 2.78
CA GLY A 20 -4.21 -19.82 2.54
C GLY A 20 -3.46 -21.05 3.02
N ILE A 21 -3.75 -21.49 4.26
CA ILE A 21 -3.15 -22.72 4.83
C ILE A 21 -3.55 -23.94 4.01
N TRP A 22 -4.84 -24.06 3.65
CA TRP A 22 -5.32 -25.20 2.84
C TRP A 22 -4.59 -25.26 1.50
N LYS A 23 -4.51 -24.14 0.80
CA LYS A 23 -3.83 -24.06 -0.52
C LYS A 23 -2.32 -24.29 -0.42
N SER A 24 -1.69 -24.00 0.73
CA SER A 24 -0.27 -24.27 0.90
C SER A 24 0.00 -25.77 1.06
N ARG A 25 -1.00 -26.57 1.45
CA ARG A 25 -0.89 -28.03 1.67
C ARG A 25 -1.09 -28.87 0.40
N ASP A 26 -1.66 -28.31 -0.67
CA ASP A 26 -2.04 -29.08 -1.87
C ASP A 26 -0.88 -29.80 -2.59
N ASP A 27 0.36 -29.42 -2.31
CA ASP A 27 1.55 -30.04 -2.93
C ASP A 27 2.31 -31.00 -2.00
N ASP A 28 1.77 -31.32 -0.84
CA ASP A 28 2.44 -32.14 0.19
C ASP A 28 2.67 -33.62 -0.21
N THR A 29 2.28 -34.00 -1.44
CA THR A 29 2.40 -35.38 -1.88
C THR A 29 3.76 -35.74 -2.50
N LYS A 30 4.73 -34.83 -2.51
CA LYS A 30 5.98 -35.02 -3.26
C LYS A 30 7.29 -35.12 -2.45
N GLY A 31 7.24 -35.60 -1.22
CA GLY A 31 8.48 -35.89 -0.44
C GLY A 31 8.79 -34.89 0.67
N GLU A 32 10.01 -34.93 1.20
CA GLU A 32 10.44 -34.05 2.30
C GLU A 32 10.48 -32.58 1.84
N LYS A 33 9.86 -31.70 2.63
CA LYS A 33 9.86 -30.26 2.38
C LYS A 33 11.25 -29.68 2.56
N ASP A 34 11.75 -29.02 1.54
CA ASP A 34 13.02 -28.32 1.58
C ASP A 34 12.82 -26.85 2.03
N ALA A 35 13.89 -26.20 2.43
CA ALA A 35 13.90 -24.78 2.75
C ALA A 35 13.32 -23.93 1.60
N SER A 36 13.56 -24.33 0.35
CA SER A 36 12.99 -23.69 -0.83
C SER A 36 11.45 -23.70 -0.84
N ASP A 37 10.84 -24.80 -0.39
CA ASP A 37 9.36 -24.92 -0.36
C ASP A 37 8.77 -23.94 0.65
N TYR A 38 9.39 -23.79 1.78
CA TYR A 38 8.91 -22.90 2.84
C TYR A 38 9.17 -21.41 2.52
N PHE A 39 10.43 -21.08 2.16
CA PHE A 39 10.85 -19.69 1.99
C PHE A 39 10.57 -19.11 0.62
N LEU A 40 10.51 -19.94 -0.43
CA LEU A 40 10.31 -19.49 -1.82
C LEU A 40 9.08 -20.13 -2.49
N ALA A 41 8.19 -20.75 -1.69
CA ALA A 41 6.99 -21.43 -2.22
C ALA A 41 7.35 -22.48 -3.30
N GLY A 42 8.47 -23.18 -3.11
CA GLY A 42 8.97 -24.16 -4.09
C GLY A 42 9.30 -23.58 -5.45
N ARG A 43 9.48 -22.27 -5.54
CA ARG A 43 9.66 -21.54 -6.82
C ARG A 43 8.53 -21.88 -7.80
N GLY A 44 7.29 -21.90 -7.29
CA GLY A 44 6.10 -22.26 -8.08
C GLY A 44 5.15 -21.10 -8.35
N LEU A 45 5.48 -19.88 -7.93
CA LEU A 45 4.56 -18.75 -8.04
C LEU A 45 4.42 -18.27 -9.50
N THR A 46 3.16 -18.08 -9.91
CA THR A 46 2.80 -17.55 -11.23
C THR A 46 2.73 -16.02 -11.21
N TRP A 47 2.79 -15.38 -12.38
CA TRP A 47 2.86 -13.94 -12.53
C TRP A 47 1.73 -13.18 -11.79
N TRP A 48 0.50 -13.67 -11.90
CA TRP A 48 -0.65 -13.00 -11.27
C TRP A 48 -0.60 -13.12 -9.74
N LEU A 49 -0.16 -14.27 -9.23
CA LEU A 49 -0.01 -14.48 -7.79
C LEU A 49 1.10 -13.57 -7.23
N ILE A 50 2.23 -13.47 -7.96
CA ILE A 50 3.34 -12.56 -7.60
C ILE A 50 2.84 -11.11 -7.58
N GLY A 51 2.12 -10.69 -8.62
CA GLY A 51 1.63 -9.31 -8.73
C GLY A 51 0.69 -8.92 -7.60
N PHE A 52 -0.32 -9.76 -7.34
CA PHE A 52 -1.23 -9.50 -6.22
C PHE A 52 -0.51 -9.55 -4.87
N SER A 53 0.43 -10.49 -4.69
CA SER A 53 1.16 -10.61 -3.44
C SER A 53 2.07 -9.39 -3.19
N LEU A 54 2.70 -8.86 -4.24
CA LEU A 54 3.51 -7.63 -4.14
C LEU A 54 2.64 -6.43 -3.71
N ILE A 55 1.45 -6.33 -4.30
CA ILE A 55 0.52 -5.23 -3.98
C ILE A 55 -0.02 -5.38 -2.56
N ALA A 56 -0.50 -6.57 -2.20
CA ALA A 56 -1.05 -6.81 -0.85
C ALA A 56 0.01 -6.62 0.24
N ALA A 57 1.27 -7.01 -0.04
CA ALA A 57 2.36 -6.82 0.91
C ALA A 57 2.75 -5.34 1.09
N ASN A 58 2.46 -4.51 0.10
CA ASN A 58 2.77 -3.09 0.15
C ASN A 58 1.63 -2.26 0.75
N ILE A 59 0.38 -2.58 0.37
CA ILE A 59 -0.77 -1.78 0.83
C ILE A 59 -1.18 -2.22 2.24
N SER A 60 -1.21 -1.28 3.14
CA SER A 60 -1.59 -1.49 4.54
C SER A 60 -2.54 -0.36 4.96
N THR A 61 -2.88 -0.33 6.25
CA THR A 61 -3.63 0.77 6.86
C THR A 61 -2.92 2.12 6.64
N GLU A 62 -1.60 2.08 6.51
CA GLU A 62 -0.80 3.28 6.23
C GLU A 62 -1.19 3.94 4.91
N GLN A 63 -1.47 3.16 3.87
CA GLN A 63 -1.94 3.72 2.60
C GLN A 63 -3.41 4.14 2.70
N PHE A 64 -4.28 3.28 3.23
CA PHE A 64 -5.71 3.59 3.28
C PHE A 64 -6.07 4.74 4.21
N VAL A 65 -5.40 4.88 5.34
CA VAL A 65 -5.67 5.94 6.30
C VAL A 65 -4.64 7.06 6.17
N GLY A 66 -3.34 6.72 6.16
CA GLY A 66 -2.27 7.71 6.14
C GLY A 66 -2.19 8.49 4.83
N MET A 67 -2.07 7.78 3.70
CA MET A 67 -1.95 8.46 2.40
C MET A 67 -3.25 9.16 2.02
N THR A 68 -4.41 8.55 2.29
CA THR A 68 -5.71 9.18 2.01
C THR A 68 -5.88 10.45 2.86
N GLY A 69 -5.49 10.37 4.14
CA GLY A 69 -5.50 11.53 5.03
C GLY A 69 -4.58 12.65 4.53
N GLY A 70 -3.35 12.31 4.13
CA GLY A 70 -2.41 13.26 3.55
C GLY A 70 -2.91 13.87 2.25
N ALA A 71 -3.57 13.07 1.40
CA ALA A 71 -4.16 13.56 0.15
C ALA A 71 -5.32 14.54 0.43
N ALA A 72 -6.14 14.25 1.45
CA ALA A 72 -7.24 15.12 1.85
C ALA A 72 -6.74 16.41 2.50
N ASP A 73 -5.60 16.35 3.18
CA ASP A 73 -4.99 17.49 3.83
C ASP A 73 -4.13 18.29 2.85
N ARG A 74 -2.98 18.73 3.29
CA ARG A 74 -2.08 19.65 2.58
C ARG A 74 -1.34 19.02 1.40
N GLN A 75 -1.03 17.73 1.47
CA GLN A 75 -0.22 17.06 0.44
C GLN A 75 -0.94 16.88 -0.90
N GLY A 76 -2.26 16.72 -0.87
CA GLY A 76 -3.04 16.58 -2.11
C GLY A 76 -2.54 15.44 -2.99
N LEU A 77 -2.63 15.62 -4.29
CA LEU A 77 -2.24 14.62 -5.29
C LEU A 77 -0.71 14.35 -5.30
N ALA A 78 0.10 15.27 -4.75
CA ALA A 78 1.56 15.09 -4.73
C ALA A 78 1.97 13.80 -4.01
N ILE A 79 1.17 13.34 -3.01
CA ILE A 79 1.47 12.11 -2.28
C ILE A 79 1.47 10.87 -3.21
N ALA A 80 0.72 10.92 -4.32
CA ALA A 80 0.69 9.83 -5.32
C ALA A 80 2.04 9.61 -6.00
N SER A 81 2.95 10.57 -5.92
CA SER A 81 4.30 10.44 -6.48
C SER A 81 5.05 9.24 -5.91
N TRP A 82 4.82 8.89 -4.64
CA TRP A 82 5.40 7.69 -4.03
C TRP A 82 5.06 6.44 -4.85
N GLU A 83 3.79 6.31 -5.22
CA GLU A 83 3.28 5.13 -5.93
C GLU A 83 3.69 5.12 -7.41
N TRP A 84 3.70 6.31 -8.05
CA TRP A 84 4.06 6.41 -9.45
C TRP A 84 5.56 6.17 -9.67
N CYS A 85 6.42 6.72 -8.81
CA CYS A 85 7.86 6.44 -8.86
C CYS A 85 8.15 4.97 -8.53
N ALA A 86 7.36 4.38 -7.61
CA ALA A 86 7.45 2.95 -7.31
C ALA A 86 7.14 2.09 -8.54
N SER A 87 6.17 2.49 -9.37
CA SER A 87 5.81 1.74 -10.59
C SER A 87 6.98 1.71 -11.58
N ILE A 88 7.65 2.84 -11.78
CA ILE A 88 8.83 2.91 -12.63
C ILE A 88 9.96 2.05 -12.04
N THR A 89 10.17 2.15 -10.72
CA THR A 89 11.20 1.36 -10.02
C THR A 89 10.94 -0.14 -10.20
N LEU A 90 9.69 -0.58 -10.08
CA LEU A 90 9.31 -1.99 -10.27
C LEU A 90 9.70 -2.48 -11.68
N VAL A 91 9.46 -1.68 -12.71
CA VAL A 91 9.86 -2.05 -14.08
C VAL A 91 11.39 -2.23 -14.15
N ILE A 92 12.15 -1.31 -13.55
CA ILE A 92 13.61 -1.42 -13.52
C ILE A 92 14.03 -2.69 -12.75
N VAL A 93 13.40 -2.97 -11.62
CA VAL A 93 13.67 -4.18 -10.82
C VAL A 93 13.39 -5.46 -11.62
N ALA A 94 12.28 -5.49 -12.37
CA ALA A 94 11.90 -6.66 -13.19
C ALA A 94 12.95 -7.00 -14.25
N PHE A 95 13.52 -5.99 -14.91
CA PHE A 95 14.40 -6.24 -16.06
C PHE A 95 15.90 -6.17 -15.72
N TRP A 96 16.26 -5.51 -14.60
CA TRP A 96 17.66 -5.31 -14.25
C TRP A 96 18.11 -6.12 -13.03
N PHE A 97 17.28 -6.14 -11.98
CA PHE A 97 17.64 -6.79 -10.71
C PHE A 97 17.24 -8.28 -10.68
N LEU A 98 15.99 -8.61 -11.02
CA LEU A 98 15.47 -9.97 -10.92
C LEU A 98 16.30 -10.99 -11.73
N PRO A 99 16.74 -10.70 -12.98
CA PRO A 99 17.56 -11.67 -13.70
C PRO A 99 18.87 -12.03 -12.97
N LYS A 100 19.48 -11.04 -12.32
CA LYS A 100 20.72 -11.24 -11.57
C LYS A 100 20.48 -12.09 -10.31
N PHE A 101 19.39 -11.85 -9.61
CA PHE A 101 19.04 -12.59 -8.40
C PHE A 101 18.72 -14.05 -8.70
N LEU A 102 17.90 -14.29 -9.73
CA LEU A 102 17.53 -15.66 -10.12
C LEU A 102 18.75 -16.44 -10.66
N LYS A 103 19.63 -15.77 -11.40
CA LYS A 103 20.90 -16.39 -11.90
C LYS A 103 21.83 -16.75 -10.75
N ALA A 104 21.87 -15.94 -9.67
CA ALA A 104 22.68 -16.20 -8.49
C ALA A 104 22.11 -17.34 -7.60
N GLY A 105 20.84 -17.71 -7.83
CA GLY A 105 20.20 -18.81 -7.08
C GLY A 105 19.90 -18.51 -5.63
N ILE A 106 19.95 -17.26 -5.22
CA ILE A 106 19.87 -16.83 -3.83
C ILE A 106 18.48 -17.05 -3.19
N TYR A 107 18.46 -17.15 -1.87
CA TYR A 107 17.26 -17.16 -1.04
C TYR A 107 17.00 -15.78 -0.43
N THR A 108 18.07 -15.02 -0.18
CA THR A 108 17.94 -13.72 0.48
C THR A 108 18.84 -12.66 -0.18
N ILE A 109 18.45 -11.40 -0.04
CA ILE A 109 19.23 -10.28 -0.59
C ILE A 109 20.59 -10.13 0.11
N PRO A 110 20.70 -10.27 1.45
CA PRO A 110 22.03 -10.29 2.05
C PRO A 110 22.94 -11.39 1.51
N GLU A 111 22.40 -12.57 1.15
CA GLU A 111 23.16 -13.64 0.49
C GLU A 111 23.72 -13.19 -0.86
N PHE A 112 22.95 -12.39 -1.60
CA PHE A 112 23.43 -11.81 -2.88
C PHE A 112 24.65 -10.92 -2.66
N LEU A 113 24.66 -10.14 -1.57
CA LEU A 113 25.82 -9.30 -1.24
C LEU A 113 27.05 -10.14 -0.88
N GLU A 114 26.85 -11.24 -0.15
CA GLU A 114 27.95 -12.18 0.13
C GLU A 114 28.53 -12.78 -1.16
N TYR A 115 27.64 -13.20 -2.07
CA TYR A 115 28.03 -13.76 -3.36
C TYR A 115 28.82 -12.75 -4.21
N ARG A 116 28.46 -11.46 -4.13
CA ARG A 116 29.08 -10.42 -4.96
C ARG A 116 30.33 -9.80 -4.31
N PHE A 117 30.38 -9.73 -3.02
CA PHE A 117 31.45 -9.04 -2.26
C PHE A 117 32.05 -9.99 -1.23
N ASP A 118 31.51 -10.02 0.00
CA ASP A 118 32.02 -10.85 1.08
C ASP A 118 31.00 -10.98 2.24
N SER A 119 31.39 -11.74 3.27
CA SER A 119 30.55 -11.96 4.45
C SER A 119 30.33 -10.68 5.28
N VAL A 120 31.26 -9.74 5.22
CA VAL A 120 31.11 -8.45 5.92
C VAL A 120 29.97 -7.64 5.27
N ALA A 121 29.90 -7.62 3.93
CA ALA A 121 28.83 -6.97 3.22
C ALA A 121 27.46 -7.59 3.57
N ARG A 122 27.41 -8.94 3.68
CA ARG A 122 26.20 -9.65 4.11
C ARG A 122 25.74 -9.19 5.50
N LEU A 123 26.66 -9.18 6.46
CA LEU A 123 26.35 -8.80 7.84
C LEU A 123 25.94 -7.33 7.96
N SER A 124 26.66 -6.46 7.22
CA SER A 124 26.38 -5.01 7.21
C SER A 124 24.96 -4.69 6.71
N MET A 125 24.42 -5.52 5.84
CA MET A 125 23.01 -5.37 5.39
C MET A 125 22.03 -6.11 6.28
N SER A 126 22.39 -7.34 6.72
CA SER A 126 21.47 -8.19 7.50
C SER A 126 21.06 -7.55 8.82
N ILE A 127 22.02 -6.98 9.56
CA ILE A 127 21.74 -6.44 10.90
C ILE A 127 20.75 -5.27 10.81
N PRO A 128 21.02 -4.19 10.04
CA PRO A 128 20.06 -3.10 9.92
C PRO A 128 18.70 -3.56 9.33
N ALA A 129 18.72 -4.50 8.36
CA ALA A 129 17.48 -4.99 7.75
C ALA A 129 16.60 -5.70 8.77
N ILE A 130 17.19 -6.58 9.61
CA ILE A 130 16.43 -7.28 10.66
C ILE A 130 15.88 -6.27 11.68
N LEU A 131 16.70 -5.32 12.12
CA LEU A 131 16.27 -4.31 13.09
C LEU A 131 15.11 -3.49 12.52
N THR A 132 15.22 -3.05 11.26
CA THR A 132 14.18 -2.28 10.61
C THR A 132 12.90 -3.11 10.43
N LEU A 133 13.01 -4.36 9.97
CA LEU A 133 11.84 -5.22 9.77
C LEU A 133 11.12 -5.51 11.09
N VAL A 134 11.84 -5.81 12.15
CA VAL A 134 11.24 -6.19 13.45
C VAL A 134 10.71 -4.96 14.19
N PHE A 135 11.55 -3.94 14.38
CA PHE A 135 11.24 -2.84 15.30
C PHE A 135 10.51 -1.68 14.62
N VAL A 136 10.61 -1.57 13.30
CA VAL A 136 9.92 -0.49 12.57
C VAL A 136 8.75 -1.07 11.77
N ASN A 137 9.03 -1.82 10.71
CA ASN A 137 7.96 -2.23 9.77
C ASN A 137 6.88 -3.08 10.44
N THR A 138 7.26 -4.16 11.12
CA THR A 138 6.29 -5.07 11.75
C THR A 138 5.48 -4.35 12.85
N SER A 139 6.18 -3.59 13.69
CA SER A 139 5.53 -2.86 14.80
C SER A 139 4.54 -1.81 14.28
N THR A 140 4.93 -1.05 13.24
CA THR A 140 4.09 0.00 12.67
C THR A 140 2.82 -0.59 12.03
N VAL A 141 2.96 -1.67 11.25
CA VAL A 141 1.83 -2.32 10.58
C VAL A 141 0.86 -2.93 11.61
N ILE A 142 1.38 -3.63 12.62
CA ILE A 142 0.55 -4.20 13.70
C ILE A 142 -0.19 -3.08 14.44
N PHE A 143 0.53 -2.03 14.83
CA PHE A 143 -0.04 -0.91 15.58
C PHE A 143 -1.11 -0.18 14.78
N SER A 144 -0.84 0.16 13.51
CA SER A 144 -1.80 0.89 12.67
C SER A 144 -3.07 0.08 12.42
N GLY A 145 -2.92 -1.23 12.15
CA GLY A 145 -4.06 -2.13 12.00
C GLY A 145 -4.87 -2.27 13.28
N ALA A 146 -4.17 -2.47 14.41
CA ALA A 146 -4.81 -2.60 15.72
C ALA A 146 -5.54 -1.31 16.11
N LYS A 147 -4.92 -0.16 15.85
CA LYS A 147 -5.53 1.14 16.14
C LYS A 147 -6.80 1.34 15.32
N PHE A 148 -6.76 1.05 14.03
CA PHE A 148 -7.96 1.16 13.17
C PHE A 148 -9.11 0.30 13.71
N VAL A 149 -8.84 -0.97 14.03
CA VAL A 149 -9.86 -1.90 14.55
C VAL A 149 -10.38 -1.42 15.90
N SER A 150 -9.48 -1.01 16.81
CA SER A 150 -9.88 -0.60 18.15
C SER A 150 -10.68 0.69 18.17
N GLU A 151 -10.45 1.60 17.25
CA GLU A 151 -11.24 2.83 17.11
C GLU A 151 -12.60 2.55 16.49
N TYR A 152 -12.63 1.72 15.43
CA TYR A 152 -13.88 1.37 14.76
C TYR A 152 -14.82 0.55 15.66
N TYR A 153 -14.25 -0.36 16.47
CA TYR A 153 -15.01 -1.21 17.38
C TYR A 153 -14.85 -0.80 18.86
N ALA A 154 -14.76 0.50 19.15
CA ALA A 154 -14.47 1.03 20.49
C ALA A 154 -15.40 0.48 21.58
N ASP A 155 -16.67 0.23 21.25
CA ASP A 155 -17.68 -0.26 22.19
C ASP A 155 -17.59 -1.76 22.49
N VAL A 156 -16.73 -2.51 21.77
CA VAL A 156 -16.63 -3.97 21.95
C VAL A 156 -15.42 -4.29 22.85
N PRO A 157 -15.62 -4.95 23.99
CA PRO A 157 -14.59 -5.09 25.04
C PRO A 157 -13.22 -5.58 24.59
N VAL A 158 -13.15 -6.51 23.63
CA VAL A 158 -11.88 -7.06 23.16
C VAL A 158 -11.37 -6.30 21.92
N LEU A 159 -12.26 -6.04 20.95
CA LEU A 159 -11.89 -5.37 19.71
C LEU A 159 -11.52 -3.89 19.93
N GLY A 160 -12.18 -3.23 20.91
CA GLY A 160 -11.88 -1.84 21.27
C GLY A 160 -10.62 -1.66 22.11
N ASN A 161 -9.98 -2.77 22.51
CA ASN A 161 -8.75 -2.68 23.31
C ASN A 161 -7.53 -2.75 22.40
N LEU A 162 -6.80 -1.65 22.26
CA LEU A 162 -5.63 -1.53 21.38
C LEU A 162 -4.58 -2.62 21.65
N THR A 163 -4.25 -2.84 22.94
CA THR A 163 -3.23 -3.82 23.31
C THR A 163 -3.66 -5.26 22.95
N ALA A 164 -4.92 -5.59 23.21
CA ALA A 164 -5.48 -6.90 22.86
C ALA A 164 -5.45 -7.09 21.33
N MET A 165 -5.77 -6.06 20.55
CA MET A 165 -5.75 -6.13 19.08
C MET A 165 -4.32 -6.26 18.54
N CYS A 166 -3.34 -5.57 19.13
CA CYS A 166 -1.93 -5.75 18.74
C CYS A 166 -1.51 -7.21 18.91
N TRP A 167 -1.82 -7.81 20.06
CA TRP A 167 -1.49 -9.22 20.32
C TRP A 167 -2.26 -10.16 19.38
N ALA A 168 -3.53 -9.91 19.16
CA ALA A 168 -4.37 -10.75 18.29
C ALA A 168 -3.82 -10.77 16.85
N ILE A 169 -3.53 -9.59 16.29
CA ILE A 169 -2.99 -9.47 14.93
C ILE A 169 -1.62 -10.15 14.84
N ALA A 170 -0.72 -9.87 15.80
CA ALA A 170 0.63 -10.43 15.80
C ALA A 170 0.61 -11.96 15.88
N LEU A 171 -0.20 -12.52 16.78
CA LEU A 171 -0.28 -13.97 16.96
C LEU A 171 -0.92 -14.66 15.76
N LEU A 172 -2.01 -14.10 15.23
CA LEU A 172 -2.66 -14.66 14.03
C LEU A 172 -1.69 -14.67 12.84
N ALA A 173 -0.98 -13.56 12.63
CA ALA A 173 0.01 -13.47 11.55
C ALA A 173 1.13 -14.48 11.74
N ALA A 174 1.69 -14.57 12.95
CA ALA A 174 2.78 -15.52 13.26
C ALA A 174 2.33 -16.96 13.02
N ILE A 175 1.14 -17.34 13.48
CA ILE A 175 0.63 -18.70 13.36
C ILE A 175 0.48 -19.10 11.89
N TYR A 176 -0.20 -18.28 11.07
CA TYR A 176 -0.44 -18.71 9.69
C TYR A 176 0.83 -18.71 8.84
N VAL A 177 1.76 -17.78 9.09
CA VAL A 177 3.06 -17.75 8.39
C VAL A 177 3.89 -18.96 8.78
N PHE A 178 3.93 -19.29 10.09
CA PHE A 178 4.68 -20.44 10.60
C PHE A 178 4.18 -21.76 9.98
N ILE A 179 2.86 -21.91 9.83
CA ILE A 179 2.27 -23.15 9.29
C ILE A 179 2.44 -23.22 7.76
N GLY A 180 2.22 -22.12 7.05
CA GLY A 180 2.06 -22.16 5.59
C GLY A 180 3.17 -21.54 4.73
N GLY A 181 4.13 -20.85 5.37
CA GLY A 181 5.25 -20.22 4.66
C GLY A 181 4.82 -19.21 3.60
N LEU A 182 5.72 -18.95 2.64
CA LEU A 182 5.48 -17.97 1.56
C LEU A 182 4.27 -18.33 0.68
N LYS A 183 4.01 -19.63 0.48
CA LYS A 183 2.90 -20.08 -0.37
C LYS A 183 1.54 -19.70 0.23
N ALA A 184 1.37 -19.87 1.55
CA ALA A 184 0.15 -19.44 2.23
C ALA A 184 -0.01 -17.93 2.14
N CYS A 185 1.08 -17.18 2.36
CA CYS A 185 1.06 -15.72 2.24
C CYS A 185 0.59 -15.29 0.84
N ALA A 186 1.15 -15.90 -0.21
CA ALA A 186 0.78 -15.53 -1.59
C ALA A 186 -0.71 -15.75 -1.89
N TRP A 187 -1.31 -16.83 -1.37
CA TRP A 187 -2.74 -17.09 -1.56
C TRP A 187 -3.63 -16.16 -0.72
N THR A 188 -3.24 -15.87 0.52
CA THR A 188 -3.97 -14.87 1.33
C THR A 188 -3.83 -13.48 0.72
N ASP A 189 -2.63 -13.14 0.21
CA ASP A 189 -2.35 -11.86 -0.45
C ASP A 189 -3.22 -11.66 -1.70
N LEU A 190 -3.49 -12.73 -2.46
CA LEU A 190 -4.38 -12.66 -3.61
C LEU A 190 -5.77 -12.18 -3.21
N ILE A 191 -6.32 -12.78 -2.14
CA ILE A 191 -7.67 -12.44 -1.67
C ILE A 191 -7.67 -11.02 -1.08
N TRP A 192 -6.73 -10.73 -0.18
CA TRP A 192 -6.65 -9.41 0.45
C TRP A 192 -6.33 -8.30 -0.56
N GLY A 193 -5.37 -8.54 -1.46
CA GLY A 193 -5.02 -7.58 -2.51
C GLY A 193 -6.19 -7.30 -3.45
N GLY A 194 -6.90 -8.35 -3.86
CA GLY A 194 -8.11 -8.20 -4.68
C GLY A 194 -9.20 -7.44 -3.93
N SER A 195 -9.41 -7.78 -2.65
CA SER A 195 -10.41 -7.11 -1.81
C SER A 195 -10.07 -5.62 -1.59
N LEU A 196 -8.79 -5.31 -1.41
CA LEU A 196 -8.34 -3.92 -1.22
C LEU A 196 -8.59 -3.09 -2.48
N ILE A 197 -8.29 -3.64 -3.66
CA ILE A 197 -8.51 -2.95 -4.94
C ILE A 197 -10.02 -2.71 -5.14
N LEU A 198 -10.81 -3.76 -4.95
CA LEU A 198 -12.27 -3.67 -5.11
C LEU A 198 -12.89 -2.71 -4.09
N GLY A 199 -12.48 -2.84 -2.82
CA GLY A 199 -12.96 -1.96 -1.75
C GLY A 199 -12.61 -0.49 -2.01
N GLY A 200 -11.37 -0.23 -2.42
CA GLY A 200 -10.94 1.13 -2.78
C GLY A 200 -11.76 1.70 -3.93
N ALA A 201 -12.04 0.87 -4.96
CA ALA A 201 -12.87 1.30 -6.10
C ALA A 201 -14.31 1.62 -5.66
N ILE A 202 -14.88 0.79 -4.78
CA ILE A 202 -16.24 1.02 -4.23
C ILE A 202 -16.27 2.32 -3.42
N VAL A 203 -15.30 2.51 -2.53
CA VAL A 203 -15.24 3.74 -1.70
C VAL A 203 -15.10 4.98 -2.59
N MET A 204 -14.24 4.93 -3.62
CA MET A 204 -14.07 6.02 -4.56
C MET A 204 -15.39 6.33 -5.28
N PHE A 205 -16.08 5.29 -5.76
CA PHE A 205 -17.37 5.45 -6.45
C PHE A 205 -18.41 6.11 -5.53
N LEU A 206 -18.53 5.61 -4.29
CA LEU A 206 -19.48 6.15 -3.30
C LEU A 206 -19.12 7.61 -2.92
N ALA A 207 -17.82 7.93 -2.83
CA ALA A 207 -17.38 9.30 -2.54
C ALA A 207 -17.81 10.27 -3.66
N PHE A 208 -17.62 9.87 -4.92
CA PHE A 208 -18.08 10.70 -6.04
C PHE A 208 -19.61 10.81 -6.10
N GLN A 209 -20.33 9.72 -5.80
CA GLN A 209 -21.79 9.77 -5.72
C GLN A 209 -22.23 10.77 -4.65
N HIS A 210 -21.66 10.66 -3.45
CA HIS A 210 -21.97 11.58 -2.34
C HIS A 210 -21.66 13.04 -2.70
N LEU A 211 -20.52 13.28 -3.36
CA LEU A 211 -20.15 14.62 -3.82
C LEU A 211 -21.18 15.18 -4.84
N GLY A 212 -21.76 14.30 -5.67
CA GLY A 212 -22.80 14.69 -6.62
C GLY A 212 -24.13 15.02 -5.95
N GLU A 213 -24.43 14.42 -4.82
CA GLU A 213 -25.69 14.61 -4.09
C GLU A 213 -25.69 15.84 -3.17
N LYS A 214 -24.52 16.33 -2.75
CA LYS A 214 -24.43 17.50 -1.86
C LYS A 214 -24.80 18.80 -2.56
N SER A 215 -25.35 19.74 -1.81
CA SER A 215 -25.70 21.06 -2.36
C SER A 215 -24.45 21.88 -2.70
N ALA A 216 -24.53 22.70 -3.72
CA ALA A 216 -23.42 23.56 -4.15
C ALA A 216 -23.02 24.56 -3.06
N ASP A 217 -24.01 25.07 -2.31
CA ASP A 217 -23.78 26.01 -1.21
C ASP A 217 -22.95 25.40 -0.06
N GLU A 218 -23.15 24.11 0.20
CA GLU A 218 -22.37 23.39 1.21
C GLU A 218 -20.95 23.10 0.70
N LEU A 219 -20.85 22.66 -0.56
CA LEU A 219 -19.58 22.30 -1.15
C LEU A 219 -18.64 23.49 -1.32
N ILE A 220 -19.16 24.68 -1.65
CA ILE A 220 -18.33 25.86 -1.90
C ILE A 220 -17.48 26.23 -0.64
N LEU A 221 -17.97 25.88 0.54
CA LEU A 221 -17.26 26.12 1.80
C LEU A 221 -16.02 25.23 1.96
N THR A 222 -15.93 24.15 1.18
CA THR A 222 -14.84 23.18 1.28
C THR A 222 -13.75 23.37 0.20
N LYS A 223 -13.92 24.36 -0.68
CA LYS A 223 -12.97 24.61 -1.79
C LYS A 223 -11.60 25.06 -1.24
N VAL A 224 -10.54 24.75 -1.97
CA VAL A 224 -9.21 25.27 -1.63
C VAL A 224 -9.19 26.79 -1.78
N ALA A 225 -8.34 27.45 -0.99
CA ALA A 225 -8.34 28.91 -0.88
C ALA A 225 -8.24 29.67 -2.22
N ASN A 226 -7.47 29.10 -3.16
CA ASN A 226 -7.24 29.75 -4.43
C ASN A 226 -8.14 29.23 -5.57
N SER A 227 -9.17 28.44 -5.25
CA SER A 227 -10.12 28.00 -6.27
C SER A 227 -11.05 29.15 -6.67
N GLU A 228 -11.25 29.34 -7.98
CA GLU A 228 -12.21 30.32 -8.50
C GLU A 228 -13.63 29.75 -8.65
N ALA A 229 -13.85 28.50 -8.23
CA ALA A 229 -15.16 27.86 -8.30
C ALA A 229 -16.24 28.72 -7.66
N THR A 230 -17.38 28.83 -8.35
CA THR A 230 -18.56 29.51 -7.85
C THR A 230 -19.68 28.50 -7.59
N VAL A 231 -20.72 28.92 -6.87
CA VAL A 231 -21.89 28.07 -6.62
C VAL A 231 -22.54 27.65 -7.96
N GLN A 232 -22.62 28.57 -8.93
CA GLN A 232 -23.19 28.27 -10.25
C GLN A 232 -22.39 27.19 -11.00
N ASP A 233 -21.06 27.23 -10.91
CA ASP A 233 -20.21 26.20 -11.53
C ASP A 233 -20.50 24.84 -10.91
N LEU A 234 -20.60 24.78 -9.59
CA LEU A 234 -20.86 23.53 -8.87
C LEU A 234 -22.27 22.99 -9.13
N GLU A 235 -23.27 23.87 -9.36
CA GLU A 235 -24.63 23.42 -9.71
C GLU A 235 -24.68 22.73 -11.06
N GLN A 236 -23.86 23.21 -12.01
CA GLN A 236 -23.87 22.68 -13.38
C GLN A 236 -22.91 21.49 -13.55
N ALA A 237 -21.95 21.33 -12.65
CA ALA A 237 -20.88 20.34 -12.75
C ALA A 237 -21.31 18.94 -12.28
N GLY A 238 -20.80 17.93 -12.96
CA GLY A 238 -20.93 16.53 -12.52
C GLY A 238 -19.99 16.22 -11.34
N PRO A 239 -20.14 15.05 -10.69
CA PRO A 239 -19.35 14.74 -9.47
C PRO A 239 -17.84 14.88 -9.63
N VAL A 240 -17.26 14.39 -10.70
CA VAL A 240 -15.82 14.47 -10.96
C VAL A 240 -15.41 15.92 -11.21
N GLU A 241 -16.20 16.66 -11.94
CA GLU A 241 -15.93 18.07 -12.24
C GLU A 241 -16.01 18.92 -10.96
N ARG A 242 -16.99 18.64 -10.09
CA ARG A 242 -17.09 19.25 -8.76
C ARG A 242 -15.80 19.02 -7.96
N PHE A 243 -15.31 17.79 -7.97
CA PHE A 243 -14.05 17.46 -7.29
C PHE A 243 -12.90 18.29 -7.83
N ILE A 244 -12.79 18.41 -9.16
CA ILE A 244 -11.72 19.20 -9.79
C ILE A 244 -11.86 20.69 -9.39
N LEU A 245 -13.04 21.27 -9.57
CA LEU A 245 -13.29 22.69 -9.26
C LEU A 245 -12.97 23.03 -7.80
N LEU A 246 -13.32 22.14 -6.87
CA LEU A 246 -13.09 22.39 -5.45
C LEU A 246 -11.60 22.29 -5.06
N ASN A 247 -10.82 21.50 -5.78
CA ASN A 247 -9.42 21.21 -5.42
C ASN A 247 -8.39 21.84 -6.35
N ASP A 248 -8.83 22.44 -7.48
CA ASP A 248 -7.93 23.11 -8.40
C ASP A 248 -7.77 24.58 -7.99
N GLY A 249 -6.61 24.95 -7.53
CA GLY A 249 -6.29 26.35 -7.27
C GLY A 249 -5.79 27.02 -8.55
N VAL A 250 -6.36 28.16 -8.88
CA VAL A 250 -5.87 28.94 -10.00
C VAL A 250 -4.51 29.47 -9.69
N ASP A 251 -3.55 29.07 -10.35
CA ASP A 251 -2.58 29.80 -10.91
C ASP A 251 -1.29 29.35 -11.08
N GLY A 252 -0.81 29.69 -12.12
CA GLY A 252 0.48 29.58 -12.67
C GLY A 252 1.69 29.93 -11.81
N GLU A 253 1.52 30.41 -10.68
CA GLU A 253 2.63 30.56 -9.76
C GLU A 253 2.60 29.38 -8.77
N ALA A 254 3.66 28.62 -8.81
CA ALA A 254 3.83 27.47 -7.95
C ALA A 254 3.88 27.78 -6.43
N LYS A 255 3.30 28.87 -6.02
CA LYS A 255 3.14 29.24 -4.60
C LYS A 255 1.93 28.58 -4.00
N ALA A 256 1.60 27.50 -4.53
CA ALA A 256 0.32 27.02 -4.45
C ALA A 256 0.04 26.32 -3.19
N VAL A 257 0.48 25.39 -2.70
CA VAL A 257 0.00 24.69 -1.54
C VAL A 257 0.89 24.97 -0.34
N VAL A 258 1.39 26.16 -0.30
CA VAL A 258 2.33 26.46 0.76
C VAL A 258 1.66 27.11 1.93
N GLY A 259 1.89 26.54 3.04
CA GLY A 259 1.45 27.10 4.30
C GLY A 259 0.29 26.33 4.91
N ALA A 260 0.15 26.56 6.18
CA ALA A 260 -0.85 25.91 7.01
C ALA A 260 -2.29 26.19 6.57
N ASN A 261 -2.48 27.08 5.62
CA ASN A 261 -3.81 27.50 5.20
C ASN A 261 -4.24 26.94 3.83
N GLY A 262 -3.47 26.01 3.26
CA GLY A 262 -3.85 25.35 2.02
C GLY A 262 -3.99 26.25 0.82
N ALA A 263 -3.18 27.29 0.74
CA ALA A 263 -3.24 28.21 -0.39
C ALA A 263 -2.64 27.52 -1.63
N GLY A 264 -3.50 27.15 -2.56
CA GLY A 264 -3.12 26.50 -3.80
C GLY A 264 -3.79 25.17 -4.04
N GLY A 265 -3.81 24.73 -5.27
CA GLY A 265 -4.53 23.53 -5.67
C GLY A 265 -3.96 22.23 -5.11
N LYS A 266 -4.82 21.36 -4.66
CA LYS A 266 -4.45 20.02 -4.22
C LYS A 266 -4.12 19.08 -5.37
N LEU A 267 -4.39 19.48 -6.61
CA LEU A 267 -4.17 18.63 -7.77
C LEU A 267 -2.76 18.74 -8.36
N HIS A 268 -1.94 19.67 -7.87
CA HIS A 268 -0.57 19.83 -8.36
C HIS A 268 0.36 18.78 -7.78
N MET A 269 0.95 17.98 -8.65
CA MET A 269 1.91 16.94 -8.24
C MET A 269 3.34 17.47 -8.05
N VAL A 270 3.74 18.44 -8.86
CA VAL A 270 5.10 19.02 -8.81
C VAL A 270 5.03 20.30 -7.99
N ARG A 271 5.64 20.29 -6.83
CA ARG A 271 5.55 21.38 -5.87
C ARG A 271 6.83 22.20 -5.80
N PRO A 272 6.75 23.45 -5.32
CA PRO A 272 7.93 24.31 -5.21
C PRO A 272 9.06 23.67 -4.40
N ALA A 273 10.29 24.20 -4.56
CA ALA A 273 11.46 23.67 -3.85
C ALA A 273 11.41 23.88 -2.33
N ASP A 274 10.64 24.85 -1.90
CA ASP A 274 10.44 25.18 -0.48
C ASP A 274 9.20 24.54 0.14
N ASP A 275 8.49 23.68 -0.59
CA ASP A 275 7.37 22.93 -0.03
C ASP A 275 7.86 22.02 1.11
N PRO A 276 7.26 22.10 2.31
CA PRO A 276 7.76 21.35 3.46
C PRO A 276 7.52 19.84 3.37
N ASP A 277 6.59 19.38 2.53
CA ASP A 277 6.22 17.96 2.49
C ASP A 277 6.80 17.25 1.26
N MET A 278 6.64 17.83 0.07
CA MET A 278 6.98 17.15 -1.20
C MET A 278 7.59 18.09 -2.23
N PRO A 279 8.74 18.71 -1.93
CA PRO A 279 9.36 19.60 -2.91
C PRO A 279 9.76 18.83 -4.19
N TRP A 280 9.79 19.52 -5.34
CA TRP A 280 10.15 18.86 -6.60
C TRP A 280 11.53 18.19 -6.56
N THR A 281 12.43 18.69 -5.73
CA THR A 281 13.76 18.09 -5.53
C THR A 281 13.65 16.68 -4.94
N ALA A 282 12.65 16.43 -4.09
CA ALA A 282 12.38 15.08 -3.56
C ALA A 282 11.95 14.14 -4.69
N LEU A 283 11.15 14.61 -5.65
CA LEU A 283 10.73 13.79 -6.81
C LEU A 283 11.90 13.41 -7.71
N MET A 284 12.88 14.32 -7.85
CA MET A 284 14.01 14.09 -8.74
C MET A 284 15.04 13.12 -8.17
N ILE A 285 15.29 13.17 -6.87
CA ILE A 285 16.36 12.40 -6.23
C ILE A 285 15.87 11.62 -5.02
N GLY A 286 15.21 12.30 -4.09
CA GLY A 286 14.92 11.75 -2.77
C GLY A 286 14.11 10.48 -2.79
N ILE A 287 13.00 10.49 -3.51
CA ILE A 287 11.99 9.41 -3.51
C ILE A 287 12.52 8.12 -4.16
N TRP A 288 13.51 8.22 -5.04
CA TRP A 288 14.08 7.06 -5.73
C TRP A 288 14.90 6.17 -4.79
N ILE A 289 15.58 6.77 -3.81
CA ILE A 289 16.41 6.03 -2.85
C ILE A 289 15.57 5.01 -2.06
N PRO A 290 14.51 5.43 -1.33
CA PRO A 290 13.68 4.44 -0.63
C PRO A 290 12.93 3.51 -1.58
N ASN A 291 12.53 3.97 -2.77
CA ASN A 291 11.86 3.10 -3.74
C ASN A 291 12.78 1.97 -4.21
N PHE A 292 14.02 2.25 -4.60
CA PHE A 292 14.96 1.21 -5.01
C PHE A 292 15.30 0.26 -3.85
N PHE A 293 15.45 0.78 -2.64
CA PHE A 293 15.64 -0.07 -1.46
C PHE A 293 14.43 -0.98 -1.24
N TYR A 294 13.23 -0.40 -1.21
CA TYR A 294 12.01 -1.14 -0.89
C TYR A 294 11.69 -2.22 -1.92
N TRP A 295 11.69 -1.86 -3.21
CA TRP A 295 11.26 -2.78 -4.27
C TRP A 295 12.36 -3.71 -4.75
N GLY A 296 13.64 -3.29 -4.63
CA GLY A 296 14.77 -4.05 -5.16
C GLY A 296 15.62 -4.79 -4.14
N LEU A 297 15.62 -4.33 -2.88
CA LEU A 297 16.55 -4.85 -1.87
C LEU A 297 15.87 -5.29 -0.57
N ASN A 298 14.61 -4.93 -0.34
CA ASN A 298 13.91 -5.33 0.87
C ASN A 298 13.47 -6.79 0.78
N GLN A 299 13.94 -7.59 1.73
CA GLN A 299 13.77 -9.05 1.72
C GLN A 299 12.31 -9.49 1.59
N PHE A 300 11.39 -8.92 2.38
CA PHE A 300 10.01 -9.43 2.39
C PHE A 300 9.26 -9.13 1.08
N ILE A 301 9.70 -8.14 0.32
CA ILE A 301 9.16 -7.82 -1.01
C ILE A 301 9.82 -8.72 -2.06
N VAL A 302 11.17 -8.74 -2.12
CA VAL A 302 11.92 -9.45 -3.16
C VAL A 302 11.70 -10.97 -3.07
N GLN A 303 11.49 -11.51 -1.88
CA GLN A 303 11.25 -12.94 -1.65
C GLN A 303 10.07 -13.46 -2.51
N ARG A 304 9.03 -12.65 -2.71
CA ARG A 304 7.88 -13.01 -3.54
C ARG A 304 8.28 -13.22 -5.01
N THR A 305 9.22 -12.39 -5.48
CA THR A 305 9.71 -12.49 -6.86
C THR A 305 10.71 -13.62 -7.03
N LEU A 306 11.50 -13.92 -5.97
CA LEU A 306 12.43 -15.07 -5.98
C LEU A 306 11.67 -16.41 -6.01
N GLY A 307 10.42 -16.43 -5.53
CA GLY A 307 9.53 -17.59 -5.58
C GLY A 307 8.92 -17.84 -6.96
N ALA A 308 9.29 -17.08 -7.98
CA ALA A 308 8.73 -17.19 -9.32
C ALA A 308 9.08 -18.53 -9.99
N LYS A 309 8.12 -19.12 -10.71
CA LYS A 309 8.28 -20.35 -11.47
C LYS A 309 9.33 -20.23 -12.60
N SER A 310 9.51 -19.03 -13.13
CA SER A 310 10.51 -18.72 -14.15
C SER A 310 10.80 -17.23 -14.18
N LEU A 311 11.89 -16.84 -14.83
CA LEU A 311 12.22 -15.42 -15.00
C LEU A 311 11.05 -14.66 -15.65
N ALA A 312 10.44 -15.23 -16.69
CA ALA A 312 9.32 -14.60 -17.40
C ALA A 312 8.11 -14.39 -16.47
N GLU A 313 7.79 -15.39 -15.62
CA GLU A 313 6.71 -15.27 -14.64
C GLU A 313 7.01 -14.18 -13.61
N GLY A 314 8.24 -14.11 -13.12
CA GLY A 314 8.68 -13.07 -12.19
C GLY A 314 8.57 -11.68 -12.81
N GLN A 315 9.11 -11.51 -14.04
CA GLN A 315 9.06 -10.22 -14.74
C GLN A 315 7.62 -9.76 -15.00
N ARG A 316 6.77 -10.67 -15.51
CA ARG A 316 5.34 -10.36 -15.73
C ARG A 316 4.64 -9.99 -14.43
N GLY A 317 4.95 -10.70 -13.35
CA GLY A 317 4.36 -10.43 -12.04
C GLY A 317 4.72 -9.05 -11.51
N ILE A 318 6.00 -8.67 -11.61
CA ILE A 318 6.45 -7.34 -11.17
C ILE A 318 5.84 -6.23 -12.04
N VAL A 319 5.81 -6.42 -13.38
CA VAL A 319 5.20 -5.44 -14.29
C VAL A 319 3.70 -5.31 -14.02
N PHE A 320 3.03 -6.43 -13.74
CA PHE A 320 1.62 -6.41 -13.36
C PHE A 320 1.41 -5.66 -12.02
N ALA A 321 2.29 -5.85 -11.04
CA ALA A 321 2.25 -5.08 -9.80
C ALA A 321 2.45 -3.58 -10.07
N ALA A 322 3.38 -3.23 -10.97
CA ALA A 322 3.59 -1.83 -11.36
C ALA A 322 2.33 -1.21 -11.96
N PHE A 323 1.64 -1.96 -12.82
CA PHE A 323 0.36 -1.52 -13.40
C PHE A 323 -0.72 -1.34 -12.32
N LEU A 324 -0.86 -2.32 -11.41
CA LEU A 324 -1.84 -2.23 -10.31
C LEU A 324 -1.55 -1.00 -9.42
N LYS A 325 -0.28 -0.69 -9.19
CA LYS A 325 0.10 0.49 -8.40
C LYS A 325 -0.41 1.79 -9.03
N LEU A 326 -0.31 1.92 -10.33
CA LEU A 326 -0.85 3.11 -11.04
C LEU A 326 -2.36 3.23 -10.85
N CYS A 327 -3.06 2.13 -10.86
CA CYS A 327 -4.52 2.11 -10.68
C CYS A 327 -4.92 2.44 -9.23
N ILE A 328 -4.23 1.90 -8.28
CA ILE A 328 -4.53 2.06 -6.84
C ILE A 328 -4.24 3.47 -6.36
N UNK A 329 -3.37 3.97 -6.76
CA UNK A 329 -3.02 5.31 -6.38
C UNK A 329 -4.06 6.29 -6.74
N UNK A 330 -4.65 5.95 -7.79
CA UNK A 330 -5.71 6.79 -8.13
C UNK A 330 -6.88 6.59 -7.20
N UNK A 331 -7.07 5.59 -6.64
CA UNK A 331 -8.10 5.35 -5.72
C UNK A 331 -7.88 5.90 -4.34
N UNK A 332 -6.85 6.02 -3.97
CA UNK A 332 -6.54 6.55 -2.70
C UNK A 332 -6.57 8.05 -2.64
N CYS A 333 -6.07 8.60 -3.62
CA CYS A 333 -5.99 10.06 -3.63
C CYS A 333 -7.33 10.78 -3.84
N PHE A 334 -8.29 10.09 -4.43
CA PHE A 334 -9.59 10.70 -4.72
C PHE A 334 -10.62 10.55 -3.60
N CYS A 335 -10.30 9.83 -2.54
CA CYS A 335 -11.20 9.74 -1.38
C CYS A 335 -11.01 11.00 -0.50
N ARG A 336 -11.98 11.90 -0.54
CA ARG A 336 -11.96 13.11 0.30
C ARG A 336 -12.84 12.89 1.54
N ARG A 337 -12.26 13.20 2.67
CA ARG A 337 -13.03 13.28 3.93
C ARG A 337 -13.73 14.64 3.99
N ASP A 338 -15.02 14.65 4.20
CA ASP A 338 -15.74 15.89 4.48
C ASP A 338 -15.32 16.41 5.86
N SER A 339 -14.67 17.56 5.86
CA SER A 339 -14.10 18.18 7.06
C SER A 339 -15.15 18.85 7.99
N GLY A 340 -16.41 18.48 7.82
CA GLY A 340 -17.49 19.07 8.62
C GLY A 340 -18.04 18.21 9.74
N ASP A 341 -17.61 16.97 9.85
CA ASP A 341 -18.14 16.08 10.90
C ASP A 341 -17.03 15.71 11.90
N PRO A 342 -17.10 16.20 13.15
CA PRO A 342 -16.08 15.92 14.15
C PRO A 342 -16.11 14.49 14.71
N GLY A 343 -16.92 13.59 14.11
CA GLY A 343 -17.17 12.24 14.63
C GLY A 343 -16.40 11.09 13.99
N PHE A 344 -15.38 11.35 13.09
CA PHE A 344 -14.57 10.27 12.51
C PHE A 344 -13.08 10.55 12.65
#